data_ab4db8bcef6e50dd78470a4e921de94f
#
_entry.id   ab4db8bcef6e50dd78470a4e921de94f
#
_cell.length_a   1.000
_cell.length_b   1.000
_cell.length_c   1.000
_cell.angle_alpha   90.00
_cell.angle_beta   90.00
_cell.angle_gamma   90.00
#
_symmetry.space_group_name_H-M   'P 1'
#
loop_
_entity.id
_entity.type
_entity.pdbx_description
1 polymer ?
#
loop_
_entity_poly.entity_id
_entity_poly.type
_entity_poly.pdbx_seq_one_letter_code
_entity_poly.pdbx_strand_id
1 'polypeptide(L)'
;MRAVAGQGRWIWGLSGLITAAAIAVPGARLIASPGNPANAYARPQHVVTRTETVPQPVTSVVVDSYGGQVQVASGPVSRVQVTETIMYDQQTRPPAVVQSVSDGRLALSSRACATTGCSVDFRMTVPPGVTATVSTGGGPATVSGTAGANVDSGGGPTRATQIGGLLTVVTDGGTLIARDIAAATATVVTGGGDATVVFSAAPKSVKLSTGGGTAVLAVPGGPYAVTADSGGGPESLAIATDPAARPTLTVSSGGGPLRIEPAPRL
;
A
#
# COMPACT_ATOMS: atom_id res chain seq x y z
N MET A 1 -11.30 -56.30 13.75
CA MET A 1 -11.72 -56.26 12.35
C MET A 1 -13.04 -55.50 12.23
N ARG A 2 -13.01 -54.25 11.85
CA ARG A 2 -14.11 -53.49 11.23
C ARG A 2 -13.56 -52.10 10.89
N ALA A 3 -13.36 -51.87 9.62
CA ALA A 3 -13.02 -50.58 9.05
C ALA A 3 -14.19 -49.62 9.10
N VAL A 4 -13.97 -48.38 9.55
CA VAL A 4 -14.94 -47.29 9.43
C VAL A 4 -14.43 -46.32 8.34
N ALA A 5 -15.16 -46.31 7.24
CA ALA A 5 -14.95 -45.37 6.12
C ALA A 5 -15.40 -43.97 6.52
N GLY A 6 -14.48 -43.01 6.48
CA GLY A 6 -14.78 -41.58 6.64
C GLY A 6 -15.29 -41.00 5.33
N GLN A 7 -16.50 -40.51 5.33
CA GLN A 7 -17.11 -39.80 4.20
C GLN A 7 -16.58 -38.37 4.15
N GLY A 8 -15.79 -38.06 3.10
CA GLY A 8 -15.43 -36.71 2.75
C GLY A 8 -16.62 -35.92 2.20
N ARG A 9 -17.04 -34.90 2.92
CA ARG A 9 -18.07 -33.95 2.45
C ARG A 9 -17.41 -32.97 1.47
N TRP A 10 -17.73 -33.13 0.21
CA TRP A 10 -17.45 -32.14 -0.84
C TRP A 10 -18.38 -30.94 -0.66
N ILE A 11 -17.81 -29.80 -0.30
CA ILE A 11 -18.54 -28.54 -0.28
C ILE A 11 -18.42 -27.95 -1.70
N TRP A 12 -19.51 -28.01 -2.45
CA TRP A 12 -19.65 -27.30 -3.72
C TRP A 12 -19.79 -25.80 -3.44
N GLY A 13 -18.72 -25.05 -3.71
CA GLY A 13 -18.81 -23.60 -3.76
C GLY A 13 -19.66 -23.17 -4.96
N LEU A 14 -20.72 -22.44 -4.69
CA LEU A 14 -21.55 -21.77 -5.69
C LEU A 14 -20.70 -20.75 -6.44
N SER A 15 -20.32 -21.08 -7.68
CA SER A 15 -19.69 -20.14 -8.61
C SER A 15 -20.75 -19.14 -9.06
N GLY A 16 -20.74 -17.94 -8.47
CA GLY A 16 -21.53 -16.82 -8.95
C GLY A 16 -21.03 -16.40 -10.33
N LEU A 17 -21.93 -16.43 -11.32
CA LEU A 17 -21.69 -15.89 -12.66
C LEU A 17 -21.36 -14.40 -12.55
N ILE A 18 -20.10 -14.04 -12.81
CA ILE A 18 -19.64 -12.66 -12.91
C ILE A 18 -19.86 -12.21 -14.35
N THR A 19 -20.78 -11.29 -14.55
CA THR A 19 -20.95 -10.62 -15.84
C THR A 19 -19.88 -9.54 -15.95
N ALA A 20 -18.74 -9.87 -16.54
CA ALA A 20 -17.69 -8.91 -16.84
C ALA A 20 -18.06 -8.13 -18.11
N ALA A 21 -18.39 -6.85 -17.96
CA ALA A 21 -18.48 -5.94 -19.11
C ALA A 21 -17.04 -5.53 -19.50
N ALA A 22 -16.50 -6.16 -20.51
CA ALA A 22 -15.23 -5.77 -21.11
C ALA A 22 -15.46 -4.55 -22.02
N ILE A 23 -15.02 -3.36 -21.60
CA ILE A 23 -14.93 -2.19 -22.50
C ILE A 23 -13.56 -2.27 -23.17
N ALA A 24 -13.52 -2.75 -24.39
CA ALA A 24 -12.35 -2.67 -25.23
C ALA A 24 -12.22 -1.23 -25.77
N VAL A 25 -11.20 -0.49 -25.33
CA VAL A 25 -10.83 0.80 -25.93
C VAL A 25 -9.89 0.51 -27.10
N PRO A 26 -10.26 0.80 -28.35
CA PRO A 26 -9.36 0.57 -29.48
C PRO A 26 -8.30 1.66 -29.56
N GLY A 27 -7.03 1.25 -29.46
CA GLY A 27 -5.93 1.82 -30.22
C GLY A 27 -5.46 3.23 -29.87
N ALA A 28 -4.54 3.36 -28.93
CA ALA A 28 -3.57 4.44 -28.98
C ALA A 28 -2.53 4.16 -30.08
N ARG A 29 -2.59 4.91 -31.20
CA ARG A 29 -1.52 4.89 -32.21
C ARG A 29 -0.30 5.59 -31.62
N LEU A 30 0.76 4.82 -31.34
CA LEU A 30 2.06 5.37 -31.08
C LEU A 30 2.62 5.97 -32.39
N ILE A 31 2.78 7.28 -32.43
CA ILE A 31 3.53 7.94 -33.50
C ILE A 31 5.00 7.68 -33.19
N ALA A 32 5.62 6.76 -33.92
CA ALA A 32 7.05 6.50 -33.83
C ALA A 32 7.81 7.69 -34.41
N SER A 33 8.57 8.40 -33.59
CA SER A 33 9.56 9.36 -34.06
C SER A 33 10.77 8.61 -34.61
N PRO A 34 11.19 8.84 -35.87
CA PRO A 34 12.37 8.20 -36.42
C PRO A 34 13.64 8.85 -35.85
N GLY A 35 14.46 8.10 -35.13
CA GLY A 35 15.83 8.52 -34.87
C GLY A 35 16.47 8.26 -33.53
N ASN A 36 15.93 7.40 -32.66
CA ASN A 36 16.62 7.05 -31.41
C ASN A 36 16.84 5.51 -31.32
N PRO A 37 18.10 5.01 -31.46
CA PRO A 37 18.38 3.58 -31.36
C PRO A 37 18.11 2.97 -29.96
N ALA A 38 17.84 3.78 -28.93
CA ALA A 38 17.43 3.32 -27.61
C ALA A 38 16.03 2.67 -27.58
N ASN A 39 15.20 2.85 -28.63
CA ASN A 39 13.85 2.28 -28.71
C ASN A 39 13.80 0.88 -29.40
N ALA A 40 14.94 0.30 -29.77
CA ALA A 40 14.98 -0.96 -30.49
C ALA A 40 14.51 -2.20 -29.67
N TYR A 41 14.22 -2.03 -28.38
CA TYR A 41 13.82 -3.12 -27.48
C TYR A 41 12.44 -2.95 -26.83
N ALA A 42 11.65 -1.94 -27.22
CA ALA A 42 10.27 -1.84 -26.76
C ALA A 42 9.45 -2.96 -27.39
N ARG A 43 9.31 -4.09 -26.68
CA ARG A 43 8.39 -5.15 -27.09
C ARG A 43 6.97 -4.60 -27.07
N PRO A 44 6.13 -4.89 -28.07
CA PRO A 44 4.75 -4.48 -28.04
C PRO A 44 4.08 -5.08 -26.81
N GLN A 45 3.59 -4.23 -25.91
CA GLN A 45 2.88 -4.64 -24.72
C GLN A 45 1.38 -4.67 -25.00
N HIS A 46 0.73 -5.71 -24.58
CA HIS A 46 -0.72 -5.78 -24.50
C HIS A 46 -1.17 -5.19 -23.17
N VAL A 47 -2.23 -4.38 -23.24
CA VAL A 47 -2.87 -3.80 -22.05
C VAL A 47 -4.31 -4.26 -22.00
N VAL A 48 -4.70 -4.87 -20.90
CA VAL A 48 -6.08 -5.27 -20.64
C VAL A 48 -6.53 -4.60 -19.35
N THR A 49 -7.63 -3.84 -19.42
CA THR A 49 -8.25 -3.24 -18.25
C THR A 49 -9.57 -3.93 -17.95
N ARG A 50 -9.77 -4.30 -16.69
CA ARG A 50 -11.01 -4.88 -16.17
C ARG A 50 -11.48 -4.04 -14.99
N THR A 51 -12.79 -3.78 -14.93
CA THR A 51 -13.40 -3.11 -13.77
C THR A 51 -14.56 -3.97 -13.30
N GLU A 52 -14.62 -4.17 -11.99
CA GLU A 52 -15.70 -4.92 -11.36
C GLU A 52 -16.12 -4.28 -10.04
N THR A 53 -17.34 -4.58 -9.63
CA THR A 53 -17.86 -4.26 -8.31
C THR A 53 -18.03 -5.56 -7.53
N VAL A 54 -17.39 -5.65 -6.37
CA VAL A 54 -17.47 -6.83 -5.49
C VAL A 54 -18.83 -6.85 -4.80
N PRO A 55 -19.68 -7.85 -5.04
CA PRO A 55 -21.06 -7.85 -4.54
C PRO A 55 -21.15 -8.11 -3.02
N GLN A 56 -20.16 -8.77 -2.42
CA GLN A 56 -20.14 -9.09 -1.01
C GLN A 56 -19.76 -7.85 -0.17
N PRO A 57 -20.25 -7.75 1.08
CA PRO A 57 -19.74 -6.76 2.03
C PRO A 57 -18.26 -7.02 2.33
N VAL A 58 -17.45 -5.97 2.30
CA VAL A 58 -16.00 -6.04 2.56
C VAL A 58 -15.65 -5.09 3.68
N THR A 59 -14.93 -5.57 4.69
CA THR A 59 -14.41 -4.80 5.82
C THR A 59 -12.90 -4.64 5.78
N SER A 60 -12.22 -5.50 5.00
CA SER A 60 -10.78 -5.44 4.78
C SER A 60 -10.40 -5.81 3.36
N VAL A 61 -9.41 -5.12 2.79
CA VAL A 61 -8.82 -5.45 1.50
C VAL A 61 -7.37 -5.84 1.66
N VAL A 62 -6.94 -6.86 0.92
CA VAL A 62 -5.56 -7.33 0.87
C VAL A 62 -5.13 -7.41 -0.59
N VAL A 63 -4.09 -6.68 -0.94
CA VAL A 63 -3.55 -6.64 -2.30
C VAL A 63 -2.09 -7.05 -2.27
N ASP A 64 -1.75 -8.06 -3.05
CA ASP A 64 -0.39 -8.56 -3.24
C ASP A 64 -0.01 -8.38 -4.72
N SER A 65 0.74 -7.31 -5.02
CA SER A 65 1.17 -6.96 -6.37
C SER A 65 2.68 -7.16 -6.52
N TYR A 66 3.10 -7.92 -7.52
CA TYR A 66 4.52 -8.22 -7.71
C TYR A 66 5.31 -7.05 -8.32
N GLY A 67 4.72 -6.14 -9.07
CA GLY A 67 5.51 -5.08 -9.73
C GLY A 67 4.70 -3.90 -10.26
N GLY A 68 3.39 -3.94 -10.17
CA GLY A 68 2.51 -2.85 -10.59
C GLY A 68 2.21 -1.86 -9.46
N GLN A 69 1.56 -0.77 -9.82
CA GLN A 69 1.07 0.22 -8.88
C GLN A 69 -0.16 -0.31 -8.12
N VAL A 70 -0.22 -0.06 -6.82
CA VAL A 70 -1.42 -0.31 -6.01
C VAL A 70 -1.95 0.99 -5.45
N GLN A 71 -3.22 1.28 -5.73
CA GLN A 71 -3.94 2.41 -5.19
C GLN A 71 -5.22 1.95 -4.51
N VAL A 72 -5.36 2.21 -3.20
CA VAL A 72 -6.58 1.97 -2.41
C VAL A 72 -7.06 3.30 -1.86
N ALA A 73 -8.26 3.71 -2.21
CA ALA A 73 -8.87 4.95 -1.75
C ALA A 73 -10.25 4.70 -1.16
N SER A 74 -10.54 5.25 0.01
CA SER A 74 -11.91 5.30 0.51
C SER A 74 -12.73 6.32 -0.27
N GLY A 75 -13.98 5.99 -0.56
CA GLY A 75 -14.90 6.85 -1.29
C GLY A 75 -16.36 6.62 -0.89
N PRO A 76 -17.29 7.45 -1.40
CA PRO A 76 -18.72 7.36 -1.09
C PRO A 76 -19.39 6.20 -1.86
N VAL A 77 -18.85 4.99 -1.69
CA VAL A 77 -19.35 3.76 -2.31
C VAL A 77 -19.84 2.81 -1.24
N SER A 78 -20.85 1.98 -1.55
CA SER A 78 -21.36 0.94 -0.64
C SER A 78 -20.71 -0.42 -0.87
N ARG A 79 -19.97 -0.57 -1.97
CA ARG A 79 -19.29 -1.81 -2.37
C ARG A 79 -17.90 -1.47 -2.89
N VAL A 80 -16.98 -2.41 -2.75
CA VAL A 80 -15.65 -2.26 -3.30
C VAL A 80 -15.70 -2.29 -4.82
N GLN A 81 -15.10 -1.30 -5.46
CA GLN A 81 -14.85 -1.24 -6.89
C GLN A 81 -13.38 -1.51 -7.14
N VAL A 82 -13.07 -2.42 -8.04
CA VAL A 82 -11.71 -2.82 -8.42
C VAL A 82 -11.51 -2.57 -9.90
N THR A 83 -10.46 -1.86 -10.24
CA THR A 83 -9.96 -1.74 -11.62
C THR A 83 -8.58 -2.35 -11.68
N GLU A 84 -8.42 -3.34 -12.54
CA GLU A 84 -7.16 -4.02 -12.83
C GLU A 84 -6.67 -3.60 -14.20
N THR A 85 -5.42 -3.15 -14.30
CA THR A 85 -4.76 -2.89 -15.59
C THR A 85 -3.58 -3.83 -15.71
N ILE A 86 -3.73 -4.83 -16.59
CA ILE A 86 -2.75 -5.89 -16.82
C ILE A 86 -1.92 -5.52 -18.05
N MET A 87 -0.62 -5.38 -17.89
CA MET A 87 0.36 -5.16 -18.95
C MET A 87 1.21 -6.41 -19.11
N TYR A 88 1.32 -6.95 -20.33
CA TYR A 88 2.05 -8.17 -20.60
C TYR A 88 2.63 -8.22 -22.03
N ASP A 89 3.66 -9.05 -22.25
CA ASP A 89 4.27 -9.26 -23.56
C ASP A 89 3.37 -10.11 -24.47
N GLN A 90 3.39 -9.86 -25.77
CA GLN A 90 2.60 -10.58 -26.79
C GLN A 90 2.80 -12.10 -26.82
N GLN A 91 3.92 -12.59 -26.33
CA GLN A 91 4.25 -14.01 -26.32
C GLN A 91 3.67 -14.76 -25.12
N THR A 92 3.03 -14.07 -24.18
CA THR A 92 2.46 -14.63 -22.96
C THR A 92 0.94 -14.47 -22.96
N ARG A 93 0.25 -15.37 -22.26
CA ARG A 93 -1.17 -15.15 -21.95
C ARG A 93 -1.27 -14.07 -20.87
N PRO A 94 -2.39 -13.29 -20.83
CA PRO A 94 -2.59 -12.37 -19.72
C PRO A 94 -2.49 -13.15 -18.40
N PRO A 95 -1.69 -12.66 -17.44
CA PRO A 95 -1.56 -13.32 -16.15
C PRO A 95 -2.91 -13.38 -15.45
N ALA A 96 -3.14 -14.47 -14.74
CA ALA A 96 -4.32 -14.60 -13.93
C ALA A 96 -4.15 -13.76 -12.65
N VAL A 97 -5.07 -12.84 -12.40
CA VAL A 97 -5.26 -12.25 -11.09
C VAL A 97 -6.13 -13.21 -10.27
N VAL A 98 -5.64 -13.58 -9.09
CA VAL A 98 -6.39 -14.40 -8.16
C VAL A 98 -7.19 -13.49 -7.25
N GLN A 99 -8.50 -13.66 -7.23
CA GLN A 99 -9.41 -12.91 -6.37
C GLN A 99 -10.20 -13.88 -5.48
N SER A 100 -10.33 -13.55 -4.22
CA SER A 100 -11.18 -14.27 -3.28
C SER A 100 -11.84 -13.33 -2.28
N VAL A 101 -13.07 -13.67 -1.87
CA VAL A 101 -13.77 -12.98 -0.79
C VAL A 101 -14.18 -14.02 0.25
N SER A 102 -13.73 -13.85 1.49
CA SER A 102 -14.12 -14.68 2.62
C SER A 102 -14.15 -13.83 3.90
N ASP A 103 -15.17 -14.01 4.73
CA ASP A 103 -15.30 -13.36 6.04
C ASP A 103 -15.13 -11.83 6.01
N GLY A 104 -15.65 -11.18 4.96
CA GLY A 104 -15.52 -9.74 4.76
C GLY A 104 -14.12 -9.29 4.31
N ARG A 105 -13.22 -10.22 3.98
CA ARG A 105 -11.88 -9.93 3.45
C ARG A 105 -11.86 -10.18 1.95
N LEU A 106 -11.57 -9.14 1.17
CA LEU A 106 -11.24 -9.25 -0.24
C LEU A 106 -9.73 -9.39 -0.40
N ALA A 107 -9.28 -10.46 -1.05
CA ALA A 107 -7.88 -10.67 -1.38
C ALA A 107 -7.67 -10.67 -2.89
N LEU A 108 -6.70 -9.90 -3.38
CA LEU A 108 -6.26 -9.81 -4.77
C LEU A 108 -4.76 -10.14 -4.85
N SER A 109 -4.37 -10.98 -5.79
CA SER A 109 -2.96 -11.32 -5.99
C SER A 109 -2.60 -11.41 -7.47
N SER A 110 -1.48 -10.76 -7.84
CA SER A 110 -0.86 -10.82 -9.17
C SER A 110 0.45 -11.61 -9.20
N ARG A 111 0.65 -12.56 -8.28
CA ARG A 111 1.89 -13.37 -8.20
C ARG A 111 2.26 -14.08 -9.51
N ALA A 112 1.28 -14.33 -10.38
CA ALA A 112 1.52 -14.88 -11.70
C ALA A 112 2.41 -13.98 -12.59
N CYS A 113 2.57 -12.69 -12.25
CA CYS A 113 3.50 -11.75 -12.89
C CYS A 113 4.94 -11.79 -12.35
N ALA A 114 5.30 -12.78 -11.55
CA ALA A 114 6.66 -12.95 -11.03
C ALA A 114 7.72 -13.21 -12.12
N THR A 115 7.28 -13.44 -13.35
CA THR A 115 8.15 -13.60 -14.53
C THR A 115 8.31 -12.27 -15.27
N THR A 116 9.47 -12.06 -15.87
CA THR A 116 9.80 -10.85 -16.63
C THR A 116 8.78 -10.55 -17.73
N GLY A 117 8.31 -9.32 -17.82
CA GLY A 117 7.46 -8.80 -18.92
C GLY A 117 5.98 -8.63 -18.61
N CYS A 118 5.58 -8.72 -17.34
CA CYS A 118 4.19 -8.54 -16.93
C CYS A 118 4.10 -7.69 -15.65
N SER A 119 3.07 -6.84 -15.56
CA SER A 119 2.69 -6.10 -14.35
C SER A 119 1.19 -5.95 -14.25
N VAL A 120 0.67 -5.80 -13.04
CA VAL A 120 -0.75 -5.55 -12.79
C VAL A 120 -0.89 -4.35 -11.86
N ASP A 121 -1.51 -3.30 -12.36
CA ASP A 121 -1.90 -2.16 -11.56
C ASP A 121 -3.29 -2.41 -10.95
N PHE A 122 -3.41 -2.18 -9.65
CA PHE A 122 -4.68 -2.24 -8.93
C PHE A 122 -5.11 -0.84 -8.51
N ARG A 123 -6.31 -0.44 -8.90
CA ARG A 123 -6.99 0.74 -8.39
C ARG A 123 -8.30 0.32 -7.73
N MET A 124 -8.44 0.64 -6.46
CA MET A 124 -9.59 0.25 -5.67
C MET A 124 -10.25 1.46 -5.02
N THR A 125 -11.58 1.51 -5.12
CA THR A 125 -12.40 2.41 -4.30
C THR A 125 -13.15 1.55 -3.29
N VAL A 126 -12.94 1.83 -2.00
CA VAL A 126 -13.49 1.05 -0.89
C VAL A 126 -14.48 1.87 -0.07
N PRO A 127 -15.51 1.24 0.54
CA PRO A 127 -16.39 1.94 1.47
C PRO A 127 -15.63 2.55 2.65
N PRO A 128 -16.17 3.60 3.31
CA PRO A 128 -15.64 4.09 4.58
C PRO A 128 -15.59 2.98 5.63
N GLY A 129 -14.58 2.99 6.49
CA GLY A 129 -14.40 1.99 7.55
C GLY A 129 -13.63 0.75 7.14
N VAL A 130 -13.28 0.59 5.87
CA VAL A 130 -12.45 -0.54 5.38
C VAL A 130 -10.98 -0.33 5.76
N THR A 131 -10.32 -1.41 6.17
CA THR A 131 -8.86 -1.46 6.37
C THR A 131 -8.16 -1.98 5.11
N ALA A 132 -6.93 -1.51 4.86
CA ALA A 132 -6.13 -1.91 3.70
C ALA A 132 -4.81 -2.57 4.12
N THR A 133 -4.51 -3.72 3.51
CA THR A 133 -3.18 -4.34 3.53
C THR A 133 -2.67 -4.41 2.10
N VAL A 134 -1.52 -3.80 1.85
CA VAL A 134 -0.92 -3.70 0.51
C VAL A 134 0.50 -4.23 0.57
N SER A 135 0.82 -5.18 -0.30
CA SER A 135 2.19 -5.65 -0.53
C SER A 135 2.56 -5.39 -1.98
N THR A 136 3.69 -4.70 -2.21
CA THR A 136 4.22 -4.45 -3.55
C THR A 136 5.69 -4.87 -3.64
N GLY A 137 6.07 -5.59 -4.70
CA GLY A 137 7.46 -6.00 -4.91
C GLY A 137 8.41 -4.86 -5.29
N GLY A 138 7.90 -3.67 -5.60
CA GLY A 138 8.71 -2.51 -6.03
C GLY A 138 7.91 -1.43 -6.74
N GLY A 139 6.64 -1.68 -7.01
CA GLY A 139 5.72 -0.68 -7.57
C GLY A 139 5.27 0.35 -6.54
N PRO A 140 4.76 1.51 -6.98
CA PRO A 140 4.22 2.52 -6.09
C PRO A 140 3.01 2.02 -5.30
N ALA A 141 2.93 2.34 -4.00
CA ALA A 141 1.79 2.06 -3.15
C ALA A 141 1.14 3.37 -2.67
N THR A 142 -0.18 3.48 -2.82
CA THR A 142 -0.95 4.62 -2.31
C THR A 142 -2.17 4.12 -1.57
N VAL A 143 -2.34 4.53 -0.31
CA VAL A 143 -3.51 4.22 0.52
C VAL A 143 -4.08 5.51 1.08
N SER A 144 -5.39 5.74 0.92
CA SER A 144 -6.02 6.97 1.38
C SER A 144 -7.41 6.76 1.97
N GLY A 145 -7.72 7.47 3.06
CA GLY A 145 -9.03 7.51 3.70
C GLY A 145 -9.49 6.21 4.37
N THR A 146 -8.59 5.26 4.59
CA THR A 146 -8.94 3.95 5.18
C THR A 146 -8.92 3.98 6.70
N ALA A 147 -9.70 3.08 7.33
CA ALA A 147 -9.77 2.96 8.79
C ALA A 147 -8.46 2.47 9.42
N GLY A 148 -7.58 1.87 8.65
CA GLY A 148 -6.23 1.46 9.00
C GLY A 148 -5.48 1.03 7.76
N ALA A 149 -4.13 1.10 7.78
CA ALA A 149 -3.29 0.70 6.66
C ALA A 149 -2.08 -0.11 7.13
N ASN A 150 -1.81 -1.20 6.42
CA ASN A 150 -0.58 -1.97 6.53
C ASN A 150 0.03 -2.06 5.12
N VAL A 151 1.20 -1.46 4.93
CA VAL A 151 1.87 -1.41 3.62
C VAL A 151 3.25 -2.01 3.74
N ASP A 152 3.53 -2.96 2.86
CA ASP A 152 4.84 -3.59 2.69
C ASP A 152 5.31 -3.35 1.24
N SER A 153 6.38 -2.60 1.05
CA SER A 153 6.89 -2.20 -0.26
C SER A 153 8.36 -2.55 -0.41
N GLY A 154 8.71 -3.35 -1.41
CA GLY A 154 10.10 -3.73 -1.69
C GLY A 154 11.01 -2.60 -2.19
N GLY A 155 10.52 -1.36 -2.39
CA GLY A 155 11.37 -0.24 -2.80
C GLY A 155 10.67 0.87 -3.58
N GLY A 156 9.41 0.68 -3.95
CA GLY A 156 8.60 1.72 -4.59
C GLY A 156 8.22 2.86 -3.63
N PRO A 157 7.91 4.05 -4.16
CA PRO A 157 7.43 5.15 -3.35
C PRO A 157 6.08 4.79 -2.70
N THR A 158 5.98 5.05 -1.40
CA THR A 158 4.77 4.78 -0.61
C THR A 158 4.13 6.07 -0.15
N ARG A 159 2.83 6.19 -0.33
CA ARG A 159 2.03 7.32 0.13
C ARG A 159 0.83 6.83 0.94
N ALA A 160 0.70 7.34 2.18
CA ALA A 160 -0.44 7.09 3.05
C ALA A 160 -1.09 8.43 3.44
N THR A 161 -2.39 8.58 3.24
CA THR A 161 -3.08 9.82 3.58
C THR A 161 -4.40 9.54 4.27
N GLN A 162 -4.75 10.36 5.29
CA GLN A 162 -6.04 10.27 6.00
C GLN A 162 -6.28 8.87 6.59
N ILE A 163 -5.28 8.32 7.28
CA ILE A 163 -5.38 6.99 7.91
C ILE A 163 -5.84 7.12 9.35
N GLY A 164 -6.94 6.42 9.71
CA GLY A 164 -7.63 6.60 10.98
C GLY A 164 -7.10 5.74 12.13
N GLY A 165 -6.96 4.45 11.97
CA GLY A 165 -6.74 3.50 13.08
C GLY A 165 -5.26 3.18 13.32
N LEU A 166 -4.80 2.05 12.80
CA LEU A 166 -3.41 1.62 12.84
C LEU A 166 -2.71 1.97 11.52
N LEU A 167 -1.50 2.52 11.60
CA LEU A 167 -0.62 2.68 10.44
C LEU A 167 0.63 1.83 10.62
N THR A 168 0.85 0.88 9.73
CA THR A 168 2.11 0.14 9.63
C THR A 168 2.65 0.28 8.21
N VAL A 169 3.88 0.74 8.06
CA VAL A 169 4.56 0.82 6.76
C VAL A 169 5.97 0.27 6.90
N VAL A 170 6.28 -0.69 6.04
CA VAL A 170 7.63 -1.22 5.88
C VAL A 170 8.01 -1.03 4.41
N THR A 171 9.19 -0.46 4.15
CA THR A 171 9.74 -0.35 2.80
C THR A 171 11.25 -0.57 2.82
N ASP A 172 11.78 -1.36 1.89
CA ASP A 172 13.22 -1.68 1.85
C ASP A 172 14.08 -0.47 1.48
N GLY A 173 13.64 0.38 0.57
CA GLY A 173 14.42 1.54 0.12
C GLY A 173 13.59 2.70 -0.45
N GLY A 174 12.29 2.54 -0.52
CA GLY A 174 11.38 3.55 -1.07
C GLY A 174 11.18 4.75 -0.15
N THR A 175 10.88 5.90 -0.73
CA THR A 175 10.47 7.08 0.04
C THR A 175 9.05 6.91 0.56
N LEU A 176 8.83 7.22 1.85
CA LEU A 176 7.51 7.27 2.45
C LEU A 176 7.05 8.71 2.69
N ILE A 177 5.83 9.01 2.27
CA ILE A 177 5.11 10.23 2.64
C ILE A 177 3.77 9.84 3.26
N ALA A 178 3.61 10.06 4.57
CA ALA A 178 2.35 9.87 5.29
C ALA A 178 1.83 11.23 5.78
N ARG A 179 0.60 11.60 5.42
CA ARG A 179 0.01 12.92 5.77
C ARG A 179 -1.41 12.74 6.28
N ASP A 180 -1.85 13.68 7.11
CA ASP A 180 -3.20 13.69 7.72
C ASP A 180 -3.48 12.39 8.48
N ILE A 181 -2.50 11.92 9.24
CA ILE A 181 -2.57 10.66 9.97
C ILE A 181 -3.27 10.91 11.30
N ALA A 182 -4.43 10.26 11.48
CA ALA A 182 -5.18 10.25 12.75
C ALA A 182 -5.01 8.94 13.54
N ALA A 183 -4.07 8.10 13.11
CA ALA A 183 -3.78 6.82 13.73
C ALA A 183 -3.28 7.00 15.17
N ALA A 184 -3.88 6.25 16.10
CA ALA A 184 -3.43 6.26 17.49
C ALA A 184 -2.04 5.59 17.65
N THR A 185 -1.73 4.65 16.77
CA THR A 185 -0.43 3.95 16.75
C THR A 185 0.11 3.91 15.33
N ALA A 186 1.37 4.23 15.16
CA ALA A 186 2.06 4.13 13.89
C ALA A 186 3.41 3.46 14.03
N THR A 187 3.70 2.53 13.13
CA THR A 187 5.02 1.91 12.96
C THR A 187 5.47 2.10 11.53
N VAL A 188 6.59 2.78 11.35
CA VAL A 188 7.17 3.09 10.04
C VAL A 188 8.61 2.67 10.02
N VAL A 189 8.98 1.86 9.05
CA VAL A 189 10.36 1.40 8.84
C VAL A 189 10.71 1.57 7.37
N THR A 190 11.80 2.29 7.08
CA THR A 190 12.39 2.33 5.74
C THR A 190 13.83 1.81 5.81
N GLY A 191 14.22 0.92 4.89
CA GLY A 191 15.57 0.35 4.86
C GLY A 191 16.65 1.38 4.54
N GLY A 192 16.35 2.38 3.72
CA GLY A 192 17.30 3.42 3.31
C GLY A 192 16.66 4.68 2.75
N GLY A 193 15.36 4.65 2.50
CA GLY A 193 14.61 5.79 1.97
C GLY A 193 14.22 6.81 3.05
N ASP A 194 13.87 8.01 2.59
CA ASP A 194 13.34 9.05 3.46
C ASP A 194 11.93 8.72 3.94
N ALA A 195 11.60 9.12 5.17
CA ALA A 195 10.27 9.02 5.74
C ALA A 195 9.80 10.38 6.28
N THR A 196 8.66 10.84 5.80
CA THR A 196 7.94 12.00 6.31
C THR A 196 6.57 11.56 6.81
N VAL A 197 6.30 11.75 8.11
CA VAL A 197 5.05 11.38 8.75
C VAL A 197 4.45 12.61 9.45
N VAL A 198 3.27 13.02 9.02
CA VAL A 198 2.54 14.18 9.55
C VAL A 198 1.21 13.72 10.15
N PHE A 199 1.06 13.91 11.44
CA PHE A 199 -0.17 13.59 12.16
C PHE A 199 -1.15 14.78 12.17
N SER A 200 -2.43 14.48 11.99
CA SER A 200 -3.55 15.44 12.20
C SER A 200 -4.17 15.33 13.58
N ALA A 201 -3.96 14.20 14.28
CA ALA A 201 -4.38 13.98 15.66
C ALA A 201 -3.20 13.48 16.50
N ALA A 202 -3.21 13.80 17.80
CA ALA A 202 -2.14 13.38 18.71
C ALA A 202 -2.07 11.84 18.81
N PRO A 203 -0.96 11.20 18.41
CA PRO A 203 -0.79 9.76 18.51
C PRO A 203 -0.54 9.33 19.97
N LYS A 204 -0.83 8.06 20.26
CA LYS A 204 -0.46 7.42 21.55
C LYS A 204 0.96 6.83 21.49
N SER A 205 1.33 6.27 20.35
CA SER A 205 2.65 5.67 20.16
C SER A 205 3.07 5.76 18.70
N VAL A 206 4.30 6.23 18.46
CA VAL A 206 4.91 6.25 17.14
C VAL A 206 6.29 5.62 17.21
N LYS A 207 6.56 4.69 16.28
CA LYS A 207 7.89 4.18 15.99
C LYS A 207 8.22 4.52 14.54
N LEU A 208 9.23 5.36 14.32
CA LEU A 208 9.72 5.73 12.99
C LEU A 208 11.20 5.38 12.92
N SER A 209 11.59 4.57 11.95
CA SER A 209 12.96 4.18 11.72
C SER A 209 13.33 4.27 10.25
N THR A 210 14.43 4.95 9.94
CA THR A 210 15.06 4.92 8.60
C THR A 210 16.46 4.36 8.72
N GLY A 211 16.88 3.54 7.75
CA GLY A 211 18.21 2.91 7.78
C GLY A 211 19.37 3.83 7.34
N GLY A 212 19.09 5.11 7.09
CA GLY A 212 20.10 6.09 6.62
C GLY A 212 19.49 7.30 5.92
N GLY A 213 18.21 7.23 5.59
CA GLY A 213 17.45 8.36 5.02
C GLY A 213 17.02 9.37 6.09
N THR A 214 16.43 10.47 5.63
CA THR A 214 15.87 11.51 6.50
C THR A 214 14.61 11.00 7.22
N ALA A 215 14.54 11.19 8.54
CA ALA A 215 13.36 10.92 9.35
C ALA A 215 12.70 12.24 9.78
N VAL A 216 11.49 12.53 9.27
CA VAL A 216 10.71 13.71 9.67
C VAL A 216 9.40 13.24 10.29
N LEU A 217 9.17 13.64 11.54
CA LEU A 217 7.94 13.38 12.27
C LEU A 217 7.32 14.71 12.71
N ALA A 218 6.12 15.01 12.24
CA ALA A 218 5.34 16.15 12.68
C ALA A 218 4.11 15.69 13.47
N VAL A 219 3.97 16.16 14.73
CA VAL A 219 2.88 15.77 15.64
C VAL A 219 2.20 16.99 16.25
N PRO A 220 0.86 16.96 16.42
CA PRO A 220 0.13 18.02 17.12
C PRO A 220 0.17 17.79 18.63
N GLY A 221 0.08 18.89 19.41
CA GLY A 221 -0.03 18.83 20.86
C GLY A 221 1.29 18.55 21.56
N GLY A 222 1.27 17.77 22.61
CA GLY A 222 2.36 17.48 23.51
C GLY A 222 2.01 17.79 24.97
N PRO A 223 2.88 17.48 25.92
CA PRO A 223 4.21 16.92 25.75
C PRO A 223 4.24 15.43 25.40
N TYR A 224 5.35 14.96 24.87
CA TYR A 224 5.62 13.57 24.51
C TYR A 224 6.85 13.01 25.22
N ALA A 225 6.84 11.72 25.57
CA ALA A 225 8.05 11.00 25.91
C ALA A 225 8.78 10.64 24.60
N VAL A 226 9.92 11.28 24.35
CA VAL A 226 10.68 11.16 23.10
C VAL A 226 11.96 10.39 23.32
N THR A 227 12.21 9.40 22.47
CA THR A 227 13.50 8.75 22.28
C THR A 227 13.91 8.99 20.83
N ALA A 228 14.98 9.77 20.63
CA ALA A 228 15.51 10.10 19.31
C ALA A 228 16.95 9.58 19.21
N ASP A 229 17.29 9.01 18.05
CA ASP A 229 18.65 8.53 17.75
C ASP A 229 18.93 8.72 16.25
N SER A 230 19.75 9.73 15.94
CA SER A 230 20.13 10.00 14.55
C SER A 230 21.28 9.13 14.04
N GLY A 231 21.89 8.29 14.88
CA GLY A 231 23.06 7.49 14.50
C GLY A 231 24.28 8.34 14.10
N GLY A 232 24.39 9.58 14.64
CA GLY A 232 25.45 10.52 14.31
C GLY A 232 25.08 11.57 13.25
N GLY A 233 23.90 11.52 12.67
CA GLY A 233 23.36 12.56 11.80
C GLY A 233 22.85 13.79 12.57
N PRO A 234 22.48 14.87 11.86
CA PRO A 234 21.87 16.04 12.49
C PRO A 234 20.53 15.69 13.15
N GLU A 235 20.31 16.21 14.36
CA GLU A 235 19.07 16.00 15.13
C GLU A 235 18.43 17.33 15.50
N SER A 236 17.11 17.44 15.36
CA SER A 236 16.31 18.61 15.72
C SER A 236 15.00 18.18 16.36
N LEU A 237 14.81 18.58 17.64
CA LEU A 237 13.56 18.39 18.38
C LEU A 237 12.94 19.75 18.69
N ALA A 238 11.84 20.07 18.02
CA ALA A 238 11.13 21.35 18.13
C ALA A 238 9.77 21.23 18.85
N ILE A 239 9.53 20.13 19.58
CA ILE A 239 8.29 19.87 20.34
C ILE A 239 8.55 19.86 21.85
N ALA A 240 7.48 20.05 22.67
CA ALA A 240 7.57 19.86 24.10
C ALA A 240 7.76 18.38 24.46
N THR A 241 8.75 18.10 25.31
CA THR A 241 9.09 16.74 25.77
C THR A 241 8.91 16.61 27.28
N ASP A 242 8.41 15.45 27.72
CA ASP A 242 8.34 15.05 29.13
C ASP A 242 8.54 13.52 29.20
N PRO A 243 9.60 13.04 29.86
CA PRO A 243 9.85 11.59 29.98
C PRO A 243 8.73 10.83 30.70
N ALA A 244 7.89 11.51 31.49
CA ALA A 244 6.75 10.93 32.20
C ALA A 244 5.46 10.92 31.33
N ALA A 245 5.47 11.58 30.18
CA ALA A 245 4.31 11.59 29.29
C ALA A 245 3.92 10.18 28.81
N ARG A 246 2.62 9.95 28.68
CA ARG A 246 2.10 8.66 28.21
C ARG A 246 2.23 8.48 26.71
N PRO A 247 2.00 9.54 25.85
CA PRO A 247 2.27 9.42 24.44
C PRO A 247 3.77 9.28 24.20
N THR A 248 4.19 8.25 23.45
CA THR A 248 5.60 7.90 23.22
C THR A 248 5.97 8.07 21.74
N LEU A 249 7.11 8.70 21.48
CA LEU A 249 7.70 8.84 20.15
C LEU A 249 9.09 8.22 20.16
N THR A 250 9.31 7.19 19.36
CA THR A 250 10.61 6.58 19.14
C THR A 250 11.01 6.80 17.69
N VAL A 251 12.06 7.59 17.45
CA VAL A 251 12.51 7.95 16.10
C VAL A 251 13.98 7.65 15.94
N SER A 252 14.36 6.94 14.87
CA SER A 252 15.75 6.66 14.54
C SER A 252 16.02 6.86 13.05
N SER A 253 17.20 7.38 12.67
CA SER A 253 17.53 7.62 11.26
C SER A 253 18.79 6.92 10.75
N GLY A 254 19.50 6.16 11.59
CA GLY A 254 20.65 5.36 11.16
C GLY A 254 21.80 6.14 10.50
N GLY A 255 21.92 7.43 10.79
CA GLY A 255 22.96 8.33 10.23
C GLY A 255 22.42 9.50 9.39
N GLY A 256 21.17 9.44 8.95
CA GLY A 256 20.52 10.54 8.27
C GLY A 256 20.01 11.63 9.21
N PRO A 257 19.54 12.77 8.66
CA PRO A 257 18.90 13.81 9.45
C PRO A 257 17.63 13.32 10.15
N LEU A 258 17.45 13.69 11.43
CA LEU A 258 16.27 13.41 12.22
C LEU A 258 15.62 14.71 12.64
N ARG A 259 14.31 14.87 12.39
CA ARG A 259 13.56 16.04 12.79
C ARG A 259 12.21 15.66 13.40
N ILE A 260 11.93 16.19 14.60
CA ILE A 260 10.62 16.09 15.24
C ILE A 260 10.09 17.51 15.44
N GLU A 261 8.96 17.82 14.84
CA GLU A 261 8.43 19.19 14.78
C GLU A 261 6.91 19.23 15.05
N PRO A 262 6.36 20.42 15.42
CA PRO A 262 4.92 20.57 15.53
C PRO A 262 4.25 20.35 14.17
N ALA A 263 3.12 19.60 14.16
CA ALA A 263 2.31 19.50 12.97
C ALA A 263 1.78 20.86 12.53
N PRO A 264 1.71 21.13 11.22
CA PRO A 264 1.06 22.35 10.71
C PRO A 264 -0.37 22.43 11.26
N ARG A 265 -0.80 23.62 11.66
CA ARG A 265 -2.22 23.87 12.00
C ARG A 265 -3.01 23.82 10.69
N LEU A 266 -4.00 22.93 10.63
CA LEU A 266 -4.97 22.87 9.53
C LEU A 266 -5.96 24.02 9.63
#